data_f8163463612a401e001daa7092567355
#
_entry.id   f8163463612a401e001daa7092567355
#
_cell.length_a   1.000
_cell.length_b   1.000
_cell.length_c   1.000
_cell.angle_alpha   90.00
_cell.angle_beta   90.00
_cell.angle_gamma   90.00
#
_symmetry.space_group_name_H-M   'P 1'
#
loop_
_entity.id
_entity.type
_entity.pdbx_description
1 polymer ?
#
loop_
_entity_poly.entity_id
_entity_poly.type
_entity_poly.pdbx_seq_one_letter_code
_entity_poly.pdbx_strand_id
1 'polypeptide(L)'
;LTPERFHRAAPRDLHFPMAHLFKSLMRPKAFQKLGVHRPRRKPRRDAVWLSAWGERLPDSFVQNDEMITLYNHAKDRPPLAEFNHYSLRSRDEFMVKRHRGLPNHMQKPIDVGYWVERNWNTVEETRIEAMLPATRIMLDDLMTLPDVQARHEATVAAHQRRLADIMQDVEETRFHWQLGLTINSTPPSPEALRSYLHAMAAARGNKG
;
A
#
# COMPACT_ATOMS: atom_id res chain seq x y z
N LEU A 1 -12.89 1.59 -12.77
CA LEU A 1 -12.50 1.22 -11.40
C LEU A 1 -11.00 0.93 -11.31
N THR A 2 -10.41 1.05 -10.11
CA THR A 2 -8.98 0.81 -9.90
C THR A 2 -8.55 -0.60 -10.33
N PRO A 3 -9.26 -1.68 -9.99
CA PRO A 3 -8.91 -3.03 -10.44
C PRO A 3 -8.91 -3.23 -11.95
N GLU A 4 -9.69 -2.46 -12.69
CA GLU A 4 -9.74 -2.51 -14.16
C GLU A 4 -8.52 -1.90 -14.85
N ARG A 5 -7.73 -1.12 -14.11
CA ARG A 5 -6.56 -0.41 -14.62
C ARG A 5 -5.24 -1.05 -14.20
N PHE A 6 -5.24 -1.81 -13.13
CA PHE A 6 -4.02 -2.33 -12.50
C PHE A 6 -4.17 -3.82 -12.22
N HIS A 7 -3.63 -4.64 -13.12
CA HIS A 7 -3.74 -6.10 -13.14
C HIS A 7 -2.48 -6.82 -12.65
N ARG A 8 -1.52 -6.08 -12.11
CA ARG A 8 -0.24 -6.66 -11.67
C ARG A 8 0.02 -6.31 -10.21
N ALA A 9 0.67 -7.24 -9.52
CA ALA A 9 1.04 -7.13 -8.12
C ALA A 9 2.52 -7.48 -7.91
N ALA A 10 3.06 -7.12 -6.76
CA ALA A 10 4.34 -7.63 -6.31
C ALA A 10 4.25 -9.14 -6.03
N PRO A 11 5.33 -9.92 -6.25
CA PRO A 11 5.36 -11.33 -5.89
C PRO A 11 5.19 -11.50 -4.38
N ARG A 12 4.56 -12.61 -3.98
CA ARG A 12 4.28 -12.91 -2.56
C ARG A 12 5.53 -13.21 -1.74
N ASP A 13 6.57 -13.69 -2.39
CA ASP A 13 7.86 -14.04 -1.79
C ASP A 13 8.86 -12.87 -1.81
N LEU A 14 8.37 -11.67 -2.09
CA LEU A 14 9.22 -10.48 -2.09
C LEU A 14 9.88 -10.29 -0.72
N HIS A 15 11.21 -10.34 -0.68
CA HIS A 15 12.02 -10.29 0.53
C HIS A 15 12.21 -8.88 1.12
N PHE A 16 11.65 -7.87 0.50
CA PHE A 16 11.73 -6.48 0.96
C PHE A 16 10.86 -6.25 2.20
N PRO A 17 11.36 -5.55 3.25
CA PRO A 17 10.61 -5.33 4.49
C PRO A 17 9.23 -4.70 4.28
N MET A 18 9.10 -3.82 3.29
CA MET A 18 7.83 -3.16 2.98
C MET A 18 6.74 -4.12 2.48
N ALA A 19 7.13 -5.24 1.86
CA ALA A 19 6.20 -6.25 1.36
C ALA A 19 5.54 -7.07 2.49
N HIS A 20 6.12 -7.04 3.69
CA HIS A 20 5.62 -7.78 4.85
C HIS A 20 4.69 -6.96 5.76
N LEU A 21 4.39 -5.72 5.40
CA LEU A 21 3.38 -4.93 6.09
C LEU A 21 1.98 -5.49 5.81
N PHE A 22 1.20 -5.70 6.85
CA PHE A 22 -0.14 -6.26 6.74
C PHE A 22 -1.24 -5.26 7.12
N LYS A 23 -2.47 -5.61 6.83
CA LYS A 23 -3.69 -4.98 7.33
C LYS A 23 -4.52 -6.03 8.07
N SER A 24 -5.29 -5.59 9.05
CA SER A 24 -6.13 -6.47 9.85
C SER A 24 -7.61 -6.30 9.52
N LEU A 25 -8.30 -7.43 9.35
CA LEU A 25 -9.75 -7.50 9.43
C LEU A 25 -10.12 -7.89 10.88
N MET A 26 -11.03 -7.16 11.51
CA MET A 26 -11.34 -7.38 12.92
C MET A 26 -12.80 -7.09 13.25
N ARG A 27 -13.27 -7.63 14.36
CA ARG A 27 -14.52 -7.21 14.99
C ARG A 27 -14.30 -5.85 15.68
N PRO A 28 -15.02 -4.78 15.34
CA PRO A 28 -14.74 -3.44 15.85
C PRO A 28 -14.73 -3.35 17.38
N LYS A 29 -15.63 -4.08 18.06
CA LYS A 29 -15.74 -4.08 19.54
C LYS A 29 -14.70 -4.95 20.25
N ALA A 30 -13.83 -5.65 19.52
CA ALA A 30 -12.81 -6.52 20.12
C ALA A 30 -11.57 -5.75 20.60
N PHE A 31 -11.44 -4.49 20.26
CA PHE A 31 -10.25 -3.66 20.56
C PHE A 31 -10.64 -2.24 20.98
N GLN A 32 -9.80 -1.62 21.80
CA GLN A 32 -10.03 -0.26 22.30
C GLN A 32 -9.61 0.82 21.31
N LYS A 33 -8.62 0.55 20.45
CA LYS A 33 -8.06 1.55 19.54
C LYS A 33 -7.81 0.95 18.16
N LEU A 34 -8.20 1.68 17.13
CA LEU A 34 -7.83 1.39 15.75
C LEU A 34 -6.41 1.90 15.49
N GLY A 35 -5.65 1.15 14.72
CA GLY A 35 -4.36 1.56 14.19
C GLY A 35 -4.35 1.45 12.67
N VAL A 36 -3.31 1.99 12.04
CA VAL A 36 -3.19 2.00 10.57
C VAL A 36 -3.07 0.59 9.98
N HIS A 37 -2.34 -0.30 10.66
CA HIS A 37 -2.11 -1.67 10.22
C HIS A 37 -2.84 -2.69 11.07
N ARG A 38 -2.87 -2.49 12.37
CA ARG A 38 -3.49 -3.40 13.34
C ARG A 38 -4.20 -2.61 14.45
N PRO A 39 -5.23 -3.21 15.09
CA PRO A 39 -5.82 -2.64 16.30
C PRO A 39 -4.85 -2.74 17.48
N ARG A 40 -5.04 -1.88 18.45
CA ARG A 40 -4.22 -1.76 19.65
C ARG A 40 -5.08 -1.83 20.91
N ARG A 41 -4.46 -2.05 22.07
CA ARG A 41 -5.09 -2.05 23.40
C ARG A 41 -6.29 -2.98 23.46
N LYS A 42 -6.04 -4.27 23.51
CA LYS A 42 -7.07 -5.29 23.57
C LYS A 42 -7.90 -5.14 24.84
N PRO A 43 -9.23 -5.15 24.75
CA PRO A 43 -10.08 -5.14 25.93
C PRO A 43 -10.12 -6.50 26.64
N ARG A 44 -9.77 -7.61 25.93
CA ARG A 44 -9.86 -8.98 26.45
C ARG A 44 -8.55 -9.75 26.19
N ARG A 45 -8.22 -10.66 27.12
CA ARG A 45 -7.01 -11.50 27.03
C ARG A 45 -7.13 -12.64 26.01
N ASP A 46 -8.33 -13.00 25.62
CA ASP A 46 -8.65 -14.12 24.74
C ASP A 46 -8.74 -13.76 23.25
N ALA A 47 -8.24 -12.60 22.87
CA ALA A 47 -8.22 -12.21 21.47
C ALA A 47 -7.31 -13.15 20.65
N VAL A 48 -7.89 -13.82 19.66
CA VAL A 48 -7.19 -14.72 18.75
C VAL A 48 -6.88 -13.99 17.47
N TRP A 49 -5.63 -14.08 17.03
CA TRP A 49 -5.17 -13.58 15.74
C TRP A 49 -4.92 -14.75 14.79
N LEU A 50 -5.44 -14.63 13.59
CA LEU A 50 -5.26 -15.60 12.52
C LEU A 50 -4.50 -14.97 11.37
N SER A 51 -3.66 -15.75 10.70
CA SER A 51 -3.09 -15.38 9.41
C SER A 51 -4.16 -15.38 8.32
N ALA A 52 -3.83 -14.88 7.13
CA ALA A 52 -4.71 -14.96 5.97
C ALA A 52 -5.09 -16.40 5.57
N TRP A 53 -4.37 -17.40 6.04
CA TRP A 53 -4.64 -18.84 5.83
C TRP A 53 -5.42 -19.52 6.97
N GLY A 54 -5.85 -18.75 7.97
CA GLY A 54 -6.61 -19.25 9.12
C GLY A 54 -5.74 -19.88 10.22
N GLU A 55 -4.43 -19.75 10.15
CA GLU A 55 -3.51 -20.28 11.16
C GLU A 55 -3.39 -19.31 12.33
N ARG A 56 -3.41 -19.84 13.56
CA ARG A 56 -3.23 -19.01 14.76
C ARG A 56 -1.82 -18.41 14.78
N LEU A 57 -1.74 -17.09 14.96
CA LEU A 57 -0.47 -16.40 15.13
C LEU A 57 0.08 -16.59 16.55
N PRO A 58 1.42 -16.55 16.73
CA PRO A 58 2.06 -16.68 18.03
C PRO A 58 1.58 -15.63 19.05
N ASP A 59 1.62 -15.96 20.33
CA ASP A 59 1.20 -15.06 21.39
C ASP A 59 2.07 -13.80 21.47
N SER A 60 3.34 -13.88 21.08
CA SER A 60 4.23 -12.70 20.95
C SER A 60 3.66 -11.66 19.98
N PHE A 61 3.04 -12.11 18.89
CA PHE A 61 2.33 -11.21 17.95
C PHE A 61 1.13 -10.56 18.61
N VAL A 62 0.39 -11.33 19.41
CA VAL A 62 -0.80 -10.85 20.12
C VAL A 62 -0.43 -9.80 21.18
N GLN A 63 0.70 -9.98 21.87
CA GLN A 63 1.16 -9.13 22.97
C GLN A 63 1.84 -7.84 22.50
N ASN A 64 2.46 -7.84 21.33
CA ASN A 64 3.19 -6.69 20.81
C ASN A 64 2.33 -5.85 19.86
N ASP A 65 1.75 -4.76 20.38
CA ASP A 65 0.91 -3.84 19.61
C ASP A 65 1.67 -3.05 18.52
N GLU A 66 2.98 -2.99 18.59
CA GLU A 66 3.83 -2.29 17.60
C GLU A 66 4.25 -3.20 16.43
N MET A 67 4.05 -4.51 16.52
CA MET A 67 4.37 -5.44 15.44
C MET A 67 3.44 -5.23 14.26
N ILE A 68 3.94 -4.63 13.19
CA ILE A 68 3.21 -4.28 11.97
C ILE A 68 3.67 -5.05 10.73
N THR A 69 4.68 -5.91 10.89
CA THR A 69 5.19 -6.79 9.84
C THR A 69 4.99 -8.24 10.22
N LEU A 70 4.75 -9.06 9.21
CA LEU A 70 4.59 -10.50 9.38
C LEU A 70 5.45 -11.19 8.31
N TYR A 71 6.53 -11.86 8.72
CA TYR A 71 7.45 -12.53 7.83
C TYR A 71 7.02 -13.98 7.59
N ASN A 72 7.35 -14.49 6.40
CA ASN A 72 7.21 -15.88 6.03
C ASN A 72 5.76 -16.40 5.88
N HIS A 73 5.07 -15.94 4.84
CA HIS A 73 3.66 -16.28 4.68
C HIS A 73 3.22 -16.72 3.29
N ALA A 74 4.15 -16.83 2.35
CA ALA A 74 3.82 -17.50 1.09
C ALA A 74 3.54 -18.97 1.39
N LYS A 75 2.33 -19.42 1.10
CA LYS A 75 1.92 -20.84 1.17
C LYS A 75 1.61 -21.29 -0.25
N ASP A 76 1.79 -22.59 -0.50
CA ASP A 76 1.47 -23.20 -1.81
C ASP A 76 -0.04 -23.23 -2.10
N ARG A 77 -0.86 -22.76 -1.19
CA ARG A 77 -2.31 -22.64 -1.33
C ARG A 77 -2.77 -21.19 -1.26
N PRO A 78 -3.89 -20.81 -1.90
CA PRO A 78 -4.43 -19.45 -1.80
C PRO A 78 -4.85 -19.13 -0.35
N PRO A 79 -4.77 -17.85 0.05
CA PRO A 79 -5.27 -17.40 1.34
C PRO A 79 -6.81 -17.43 1.38
N LEU A 80 -7.37 -17.54 2.59
CA LEU A 80 -8.82 -17.42 2.83
C LEU A 80 -9.32 -16.00 2.62
N ALA A 81 -8.47 -15.01 2.88
CA ALA A 81 -8.77 -13.59 2.70
C ALA A 81 -7.52 -12.84 2.23
N GLU A 82 -7.73 -11.94 1.28
CA GLU A 82 -6.69 -11.08 0.73
C GLU A 82 -7.32 -9.75 0.30
N PHE A 83 -6.56 -8.68 0.25
CA PHE A 83 -7.00 -7.43 -0.33
C PHE A 83 -5.88 -6.79 -1.15
N ASN A 84 -6.26 -6.09 -2.20
CA ASN A 84 -5.31 -5.37 -3.05
C ASN A 84 -5.03 -3.98 -2.49
N HIS A 85 -3.76 -3.65 -2.28
CA HIS A 85 -3.32 -2.36 -1.77
C HIS A 85 -2.71 -1.50 -2.88
N TYR A 86 -3.51 -0.65 -3.49
CA TYR A 86 -3.09 0.27 -4.55
C TYR A 86 -2.44 1.53 -3.97
N SER A 87 -1.21 1.42 -3.49
CA SER A 87 -0.52 2.50 -2.77
C SER A 87 -0.08 3.65 -3.67
N LEU A 88 0.22 3.38 -4.93
CA LEU A 88 0.76 4.37 -5.89
C LEU A 88 -0.25 4.77 -6.96
N ARG A 89 -0.87 3.78 -7.60
CA ARG A 89 -1.69 3.91 -8.80
C ARG A 89 -0.90 4.46 -10.00
N SER A 90 -1.43 5.41 -10.79
CA SER A 90 -0.71 6.01 -11.92
C SER A 90 0.37 6.99 -11.48
N ARG A 91 1.27 7.34 -12.41
CA ARG A 91 2.28 8.40 -12.18
C ARG A 91 1.61 9.73 -11.83
N ASP A 92 0.57 10.09 -12.52
CA ASP A 92 -0.17 11.34 -12.32
C ASP A 92 -0.78 11.41 -10.92
N GLU A 93 -1.43 10.32 -10.48
CA GLU A 93 -1.97 10.20 -9.13
C GLU A 93 -0.87 10.24 -8.07
N PHE A 94 0.31 9.69 -8.40
CA PHE A 94 1.48 9.76 -7.52
C PHE A 94 2.04 11.17 -7.38
N MET A 95 2.09 11.96 -8.45
CA MET A 95 2.51 13.37 -8.38
C MET A 95 1.62 14.17 -7.42
N VAL A 96 0.31 14.04 -7.53
CA VAL A 96 -0.62 14.72 -6.61
C VAL A 96 -0.47 14.21 -5.18
N LYS A 97 -0.28 12.89 -4.99
CA LYS A 97 0.00 12.30 -3.66
C LYS A 97 1.29 12.87 -3.05
N ARG A 98 2.35 12.98 -3.84
CA ARG A 98 3.64 13.53 -3.40
C ARG A 98 3.47 14.96 -2.88
N HIS A 99 2.78 15.81 -3.60
CA HIS A 99 2.53 17.20 -3.20
C HIS A 99 1.60 17.33 -1.99
N ARG A 100 0.66 16.41 -1.81
CA ARG A 100 -0.19 16.36 -0.62
C ARG A 100 0.58 15.92 0.63
N GLY A 101 1.62 15.11 0.47
CA GLY A 101 2.36 14.48 1.56
C GLY A 101 1.66 13.24 2.15
N LEU A 102 2.29 12.65 3.17
CA LEU A 102 1.77 11.51 3.92
C LEU A 102 1.13 11.99 5.23
N PRO A 103 -0.14 11.67 5.50
CA PRO A 103 -0.86 12.16 6.68
C PRO A 103 -0.16 11.92 8.03
N ASN A 104 0.55 10.79 8.16
CA ASN A 104 1.22 10.40 9.41
C ASN A 104 2.73 10.68 9.40
N HIS A 105 3.30 11.16 8.29
CA HIS A 105 4.73 11.37 8.10
C HIS A 105 4.97 12.54 7.15
N MET A 106 4.45 13.70 7.50
CA MET A 106 4.47 14.92 6.66
C MET A 106 5.89 15.33 6.19
N GLN A 107 6.91 15.03 6.99
CA GLN A 107 8.30 15.37 6.68
C GLN A 107 9.06 14.29 5.91
N LYS A 108 8.47 13.10 5.72
CA LYS A 108 9.12 12.02 4.96
C LYS A 108 9.02 12.35 3.47
N PRO A 109 10.15 12.47 2.74
CA PRO A 109 10.11 12.72 1.31
C PRO A 109 9.44 11.54 0.58
N ILE A 110 8.62 11.87 -0.39
CA ILE A 110 8.04 10.92 -1.33
C ILE A 110 8.85 11.04 -2.63
N ASP A 111 9.89 10.25 -2.73
CA ASP A 111 10.89 10.29 -3.79
C ASP A 111 10.76 9.10 -4.77
N VAL A 112 11.73 9.00 -5.68
CA VAL A 112 11.83 7.88 -6.63
C VAL A 112 11.98 6.53 -5.91
N GLY A 113 12.70 6.46 -4.79
CA GLY A 113 12.82 5.25 -3.99
C GLY A 113 11.47 4.79 -3.47
N TYR A 114 10.66 5.72 -2.94
CA TYR A 114 9.30 5.43 -2.51
C TYR A 114 8.43 4.84 -3.64
N TRP A 115 8.57 5.36 -4.86
CA TRP A 115 7.87 4.86 -6.04
C TRP A 115 8.34 3.45 -6.42
N VAL A 116 9.65 3.25 -6.56
CA VAL A 116 10.25 1.99 -7.01
C VAL A 116 9.94 0.84 -6.06
N GLU A 117 10.16 1.04 -4.75
CA GLU A 117 9.93 0.02 -3.71
C GLU A 117 8.48 -0.48 -3.63
N ARG A 118 7.55 0.22 -4.21
CA ARG A 118 6.10 -0.12 -4.22
C ARG A 118 5.57 -0.45 -5.60
N ASN A 119 6.45 -0.58 -6.59
CA ASN A 119 6.04 -0.75 -7.98
C ASN A 119 6.69 -1.98 -8.66
N TRP A 120 7.20 -2.92 -7.88
CA TRP A 120 7.70 -4.19 -8.41
C TRP A 120 6.56 -5.15 -8.73
N ASN A 121 5.65 -4.71 -9.60
CA ASN A 121 4.43 -5.41 -9.97
C ASN A 121 4.73 -6.38 -11.13
N THR A 122 5.40 -7.48 -10.83
CA THR A 122 5.91 -8.46 -11.81
C THR A 122 4.97 -9.65 -12.03
N VAL A 123 3.96 -9.83 -11.15
CA VAL A 123 3.00 -10.94 -11.19
C VAL A 123 1.64 -10.44 -11.66
N GLU A 124 0.98 -11.19 -12.54
CA GLU A 124 -0.41 -10.92 -12.90
C GLU A 124 -1.34 -11.26 -11.72
N GLU A 125 -2.26 -10.35 -11.42
CA GLU A 125 -3.21 -10.48 -10.31
C GLU A 125 -4.58 -9.95 -10.70
N THR A 126 -5.45 -10.85 -11.09
CA THR A 126 -6.79 -10.53 -11.62
C THR A 126 -7.94 -11.08 -10.76
N ARG A 127 -7.65 -11.77 -9.66
CA ARG A 127 -8.67 -12.42 -8.81
C ARG A 127 -9.74 -11.46 -8.28
N ILE A 128 -9.37 -10.21 -8.02
CA ILE A 128 -10.32 -9.19 -7.57
C ILE A 128 -11.34 -8.81 -8.66
N GLU A 129 -11.07 -9.11 -9.91
CA GLU A 129 -11.97 -8.80 -11.03
C GLU A 129 -13.31 -9.55 -10.93
N ALA A 130 -13.34 -10.69 -10.27
CA ALA A 130 -14.58 -11.40 -9.96
C ALA A 130 -15.60 -10.53 -9.18
N MET A 131 -15.13 -9.50 -8.47
CA MET A 131 -15.97 -8.56 -7.71
C MET A 131 -16.46 -7.38 -8.57
N LEU A 132 -15.92 -7.17 -9.77
CA LEU A 132 -16.22 -5.99 -10.58
C LEU A 132 -17.71 -5.84 -10.93
N PRO A 133 -18.43 -6.90 -11.34
CA PRO A 133 -19.86 -6.76 -11.68
C PRO A 133 -20.68 -6.19 -10.52
N ALA A 134 -20.53 -6.76 -9.33
CA ALA A 134 -21.23 -6.29 -8.13
C ALA A 134 -20.78 -4.87 -7.71
N THR A 135 -19.49 -4.57 -7.87
CA THR A 135 -18.94 -3.24 -7.56
C THR A 135 -19.47 -2.17 -8.51
N ARG A 136 -19.67 -2.49 -9.79
CA ARG A 136 -20.27 -1.56 -10.77
C ARG A 136 -21.70 -1.24 -10.41
N ILE A 137 -22.52 -2.25 -10.14
CA ILE A 137 -23.92 -2.06 -9.70
C ILE A 137 -23.96 -1.11 -8.49
N MET A 138 -23.16 -1.37 -7.48
CA MET A 138 -23.09 -0.52 -6.29
C MET A 138 -22.62 0.91 -6.62
N LEU A 139 -21.67 1.08 -7.53
CA LEU A 139 -21.22 2.40 -7.98
C LEU A 139 -22.34 3.16 -8.67
N ASP A 140 -23.06 2.50 -9.57
CA ASP A 140 -24.18 3.09 -10.30
C ASP A 140 -25.27 3.53 -9.32
N ASP A 141 -25.63 2.68 -8.35
CA ASP A 141 -26.56 3.03 -7.27
C ASP A 141 -26.10 4.25 -6.48
N LEU A 142 -24.81 4.30 -6.10
CA LEU A 142 -24.25 5.45 -5.39
C LEU A 142 -24.32 6.75 -6.21
N MET A 143 -24.13 6.68 -7.52
CA MET A 143 -24.21 7.85 -8.41
C MET A 143 -25.64 8.41 -8.55
N THR A 144 -26.68 7.62 -8.23
CA THR A 144 -28.06 8.11 -8.20
C THR A 144 -28.39 8.94 -6.95
N LEU A 145 -27.56 8.88 -5.90
CA LEU A 145 -27.78 9.67 -4.70
C LEU A 145 -27.60 11.18 -4.98
N PRO A 146 -28.39 12.04 -4.33
CA PRO A 146 -28.30 13.49 -4.53
C PRO A 146 -26.87 14.01 -4.37
N ASP A 147 -26.43 14.82 -5.31
CA ASP A 147 -25.11 15.47 -5.36
C ASP A 147 -23.88 14.57 -5.48
N VAL A 148 -24.00 13.23 -5.40
CA VAL A 148 -22.84 12.32 -5.42
C VAL A 148 -22.11 12.41 -6.75
N GLN A 149 -22.82 12.34 -7.86
CA GLN A 149 -22.22 12.47 -9.19
C GLN A 149 -21.52 13.82 -9.38
N ALA A 150 -22.20 14.93 -9.08
CA ALA A 150 -21.64 16.26 -9.22
C ALA A 150 -20.40 16.48 -8.36
N ARG A 151 -20.40 15.97 -7.11
CA ARG A 151 -19.23 16.03 -6.22
C ARG A 151 -18.08 15.15 -6.72
N HIS A 152 -18.38 14.00 -7.30
CA HIS A 152 -17.37 13.13 -7.93
C HIS A 152 -16.69 13.86 -9.10
N GLU A 153 -17.47 14.41 -10.03
CA GLU A 153 -16.96 15.16 -11.18
C GLU A 153 -16.12 16.37 -10.76
N ALA A 154 -16.59 17.12 -9.77
CA ALA A 154 -15.85 18.26 -9.21
C ALA A 154 -14.52 17.80 -8.57
N THR A 155 -14.49 16.67 -7.90
CA THR A 155 -13.27 16.08 -7.31
C THR A 155 -12.28 15.67 -8.40
N VAL A 156 -12.74 15.00 -9.45
CA VAL A 156 -11.89 14.62 -10.60
C VAL A 156 -11.30 15.86 -11.26
N ALA A 157 -12.13 16.88 -11.53
CA ALA A 157 -11.67 18.12 -12.12
C ALA A 157 -10.65 18.86 -11.24
N ALA A 158 -10.87 18.89 -9.92
CA ALA A 158 -9.92 19.49 -8.98
C ALA A 158 -8.57 18.72 -8.97
N HIS A 159 -8.60 17.39 -9.03
CA HIS A 159 -7.39 16.57 -9.13
C HIS A 159 -6.61 16.84 -10.42
N GLN A 160 -7.31 16.94 -11.56
CA GLN A 160 -6.70 17.25 -12.85
C GLN A 160 -6.07 18.65 -12.88
N ARG A 161 -6.77 19.68 -12.35
CA ARG A 161 -6.19 21.03 -12.21
C ARG A 161 -4.94 21.01 -11.35
N ARG A 162 -4.99 20.33 -10.19
CA ARG A 162 -3.82 20.22 -9.31
C ARG A 162 -2.62 19.58 -10.01
N LEU A 163 -2.85 18.54 -10.79
CA LEU A 163 -1.80 17.91 -11.59
C LEU A 163 -1.23 18.89 -12.63
N ALA A 164 -2.10 19.60 -13.36
CA ALA A 164 -1.67 20.57 -14.35
C ALA A 164 -0.80 21.69 -13.73
N ASP A 165 -1.17 22.17 -12.54
CA ASP A 165 -0.37 23.18 -11.81
C ASP A 165 1.02 22.61 -11.42
N ILE A 166 1.07 21.38 -10.90
CA ILE A 166 2.32 20.70 -10.54
C ILE A 166 3.24 20.57 -11.77
N MET A 167 2.68 20.18 -12.90
CA MET A 167 3.44 19.93 -14.12
C MET A 167 3.94 21.20 -14.82
N GLN A 168 3.62 22.39 -14.33
CA GLN A 168 4.25 23.64 -14.79
C GLN A 168 5.67 23.84 -14.23
N ASP A 169 6.01 23.15 -13.15
CA ASP A 169 7.35 23.15 -12.59
C ASP A 169 8.28 22.20 -13.38
N VAL A 170 9.45 22.69 -13.79
CA VAL A 170 10.40 21.93 -14.60
C VAL A 170 10.97 20.71 -13.83
N GLU A 171 11.23 20.87 -12.53
CA GLU A 171 11.77 19.78 -11.69
C GLU A 171 10.70 18.71 -11.46
N GLU A 172 9.45 19.09 -11.26
CA GLU A 172 8.34 18.14 -11.14
C GLU A 172 8.06 17.41 -12.45
N THR A 173 8.16 18.09 -13.59
CA THR A 173 8.05 17.48 -14.92
C THR A 173 9.19 16.49 -15.16
N ARG A 174 10.42 16.86 -14.77
CA ARG A 174 11.59 15.95 -14.83
C ARG A 174 11.39 14.73 -13.92
N PHE A 175 10.91 14.93 -12.71
CA PHE A 175 10.63 13.86 -11.77
C PHE A 175 9.56 12.91 -12.31
N HIS A 176 8.47 13.43 -12.88
CA HIS A 176 7.44 12.60 -13.52
C HIS A 176 8.00 11.74 -14.66
N TRP A 177 8.93 12.30 -15.45
CA TRP A 177 9.65 11.54 -16.47
C TRP A 177 10.49 10.42 -15.85
N GLN A 178 11.25 10.70 -14.80
CA GLN A 178 12.04 9.70 -14.07
C GLN A 178 11.21 8.53 -13.56
N LEU A 179 9.99 8.77 -13.07
CA LEU A 179 9.07 7.70 -12.69
C LEU A 179 8.79 6.75 -13.87
N GLY A 180 8.68 7.29 -15.08
CA GLY A 180 8.50 6.50 -16.31
C GLY A 180 9.66 5.57 -16.62
N LEU A 181 10.90 6.01 -16.37
CA LEU A 181 12.10 5.23 -16.60
C LEU A 181 12.23 4.02 -15.66
N THR A 182 11.51 4.01 -14.54
CA THR A 182 11.60 2.96 -13.52
C THR A 182 10.45 1.95 -13.57
N ILE A 183 9.55 2.02 -14.57
CA ILE A 183 8.35 1.16 -14.65
C ILE A 183 8.72 -0.34 -14.68
N ASN A 184 9.83 -0.70 -15.33
CA ASN A 184 10.29 -2.08 -15.47
C ASN A 184 11.38 -2.46 -14.47
N SER A 185 11.55 -1.71 -13.38
CA SER A 185 12.51 -2.05 -12.35
C SER A 185 12.16 -3.37 -11.67
N THR A 186 13.20 -4.14 -11.34
CA THR A 186 13.06 -5.41 -10.60
C THR A 186 13.58 -5.27 -9.19
N PRO A 187 13.07 -6.06 -8.23
CA PRO A 187 13.61 -6.07 -6.88
C PRO A 187 15.11 -6.42 -6.88
N PRO A 188 15.95 -5.74 -6.10
CA PRO A 188 17.32 -6.17 -5.88
C PRO A 188 17.39 -7.59 -5.32
N SER A 189 18.50 -8.29 -5.55
CA SER A 189 18.70 -9.61 -4.97
C SER A 189 18.72 -9.55 -3.42
N PRO A 190 18.45 -10.68 -2.72
CA PRO A 190 18.60 -10.74 -1.26
C PRO A 190 19.99 -10.34 -0.77
N GLU A 191 21.05 -10.68 -1.52
CA GLU A 191 22.44 -10.31 -1.21
C GLU A 191 22.64 -8.80 -1.32
N ALA A 192 22.18 -8.18 -2.41
CA ALA A 192 22.26 -6.74 -2.61
C ALA A 192 21.50 -5.98 -1.51
N LEU A 193 20.32 -6.47 -1.13
CA LEU A 193 19.56 -5.88 -0.03
C LEU A 193 20.30 -5.99 1.29
N ARG A 194 20.86 -7.16 1.64
CA ARG A 194 21.65 -7.34 2.86
C ARG A 194 22.84 -6.40 2.90
N SER A 195 23.58 -6.29 1.81
CA SER A 195 24.73 -5.38 1.69
C SER A 195 24.32 -3.92 1.90
N TYR A 196 23.21 -3.51 1.31
CA TYR A 196 22.65 -2.17 1.50
C TYR A 196 22.26 -1.90 2.96
N LEU A 197 21.52 -2.83 3.59
CA LEU A 197 21.08 -2.68 4.98
C LEU A 197 22.29 -2.63 5.95
N HIS A 198 23.32 -3.43 5.69
CA HIS A 198 24.56 -3.41 6.46
C HIS A 198 25.29 -2.06 6.32
N ALA A 199 25.44 -1.55 5.10
CA ALA A 199 26.05 -0.25 4.84
C ALA A 199 25.27 0.89 5.51
N MET A 200 23.94 0.84 5.47
CA MET A 200 23.07 1.82 6.15
C MET A 200 23.22 1.79 7.68
N ALA A 201 23.34 0.60 8.26
CA ALA A 201 23.56 0.45 9.69
C ALA A 201 24.93 1.03 10.11
N ALA A 202 25.99 0.72 9.37
CA ALA A 202 27.34 1.26 9.60
C ALA A 202 27.37 2.80 9.50
N ALA A 203 26.71 3.36 8.47
CA ALA A 203 26.63 4.81 8.29
C ALA A 203 25.86 5.54 9.42
N ARG A 204 24.90 4.88 10.05
CA ARG A 204 24.17 5.41 11.22
C ARG A 204 25.01 5.33 12.51
N GLY A 205 25.77 4.26 12.69
CA GLY A 205 26.66 4.08 13.85
C GLY A 205 27.82 5.08 13.90
N ASN A 206 28.24 5.62 12.75
CA ASN A 206 29.30 6.64 12.68
C ASN A 206 28.84 8.09 12.91
N LYS A 207 27.55 8.31 13.21
CA LYS A 207 26.96 9.64 13.48
C LYS A 207 26.60 9.86 14.96
N GLY A 208 27.05 8.95 15.85
CA GLY A 208 26.86 9.03 17.29
C GLY A 208 28.08 9.55 18.02
#